data_3e4376b78fb959aefe2bbc0dfc33f484
#
_entry.id   3e4376b78fb959aefe2bbc0dfc33f484
#
_cell.length_a   1.000
_cell.length_b   1.000
_cell.length_c   1.000
_cell.angle_alpha   90.00
_cell.angle_beta   90.00
_cell.angle_gamma   90.00
#
_symmetry.space_group_name_H-M   'P 1'
#
loop_
_entity.id
_entity.type
_entity.pdbx_description
1 polymer ?
#
loop_
_entity_poly.entity_id
_entity_poly.type
_entity_poly.pdbx_seq_one_letter_code
_entity_poly.pdbx_strand_id
1 'polypeptide(L)'
;MFPQAWQVGLDIQIDCVRAVAAQRRRNGWQLRHWWQHALPQAVLRDGCLQPSEFLIRALRQWRVQLPRHISLRIALPAQRVLQQRMTQPDARLREPERSDYIGGHGLKQFPLDGQTLVLDYRAAPADEAALLLTAARRQELQQWLHCLRQAGLHPQAVDITPCALRMMATAAGVPPAAGLMHRLEREWLWVAPADGAFAFGLAPGDDDAQALRALQAQMPLGDDRPVYAGGVLAGALPAGCLGWSPLSAFTQLRPPLPAHPSAFALAGGLALREEDR
;
A
#
# COMPACT_ATOMS: atom_id res chain seq x y z
N MET A 1 16.63 0.03 27.28
CA MET A 1 15.97 0.45 26.02
C MET A 1 15.65 -0.83 25.26
N PHE A 2 14.38 -1.25 25.21
CA PHE A 2 14.01 -2.47 24.47
C PHE A 2 14.26 -2.24 22.98
N PRO A 3 14.82 -3.23 22.25
CA PRO A 3 15.02 -3.10 20.83
C PRO A 3 13.65 -2.93 20.17
N GLN A 4 13.51 -1.87 19.38
CA GLN A 4 12.28 -1.59 18.63
C GLN A 4 11.96 -2.79 17.73
N ALA A 5 10.71 -3.27 17.74
CA ALA A 5 10.28 -4.40 16.95
C ALA A 5 10.54 -4.16 15.45
N TRP A 6 10.76 -5.24 14.70
CA TRP A 6 10.82 -5.13 13.25
C TRP A 6 9.44 -4.78 12.71
N GLN A 7 9.40 -3.76 11.86
CA GLN A 7 8.22 -3.44 11.08
C GLN A 7 8.28 -4.23 9.77
N VAL A 8 7.24 -4.98 9.49
CA VAL A 8 7.21 -5.91 8.36
C VAL A 8 6.06 -5.56 7.46
N GLY A 9 6.36 -5.20 6.22
CA GLY A 9 5.37 -5.04 5.16
C GLY A 9 5.30 -6.30 4.33
N LEU A 10 4.10 -6.81 4.12
CA LEU A 10 3.81 -7.99 3.33
C LEU A 10 2.89 -7.60 2.17
N ASP A 11 3.37 -7.82 0.96
CA ASP A 11 2.68 -7.58 -0.30
C ASP A 11 2.40 -8.94 -0.97
N ILE A 12 1.11 -9.25 -1.16
CA ILE A 12 0.65 -10.46 -1.85
C ILE A 12 0.10 -10.04 -3.20
N GLN A 13 0.71 -10.54 -4.25
CA GLN A 13 0.34 -10.30 -5.63
C GLN A 13 -0.26 -11.55 -6.27
N ILE A 14 -0.52 -11.55 -7.58
CA ILE A 14 -1.25 -12.63 -8.27
C ILE A 14 -0.56 -13.98 -8.07
N ASP A 15 0.74 -14.07 -8.32
CA ASP A 15 1.51 -15.30 -8.29
C ASP A 15 2.84 -15.15 -7.53
N CYS A 16 2.96 -14.09 -6.75
CA CYS A 16 4.17 -13.80 -6.00
C CYS A 16 3.85 -13.12 -4.67
N VAL A 17 4.62 -13.43 -3.65
CA VAL A 17 4.59 -12.75 -2.37
C VAL A 17 5.93 -12.06 -2.15
N ARG A 18 5.90 -10.80 -1.69
CA ARG A 18 7.08 -10.03 -1.32
C ARG A 18 6.95 -9.47 0.08
N ALA A 19 8.04 -9.44 0.79
CA ALA A 19 8.08 -8.84 2.11
C ALA A 19 9.36 -8.05 2.34
N VAL A 20 9.22 -7.00 3.12
CA VAL A 20 10.33 -6.17 3.60
C VAL A 20 10.21 -6.04 5.11
N ALA A 21 11.29 -6.29 5.83
CA ALA A 21 11.39 -5.99 7.24
C ALA A 21 12.37 -4.83 7.47
N ALA A 22 11.90 -3.82 8.13
CA ALA A 22 12.64 -2.61 8.48
C ALA A 22 12.70 -2.42 9.99
N GLN A 23 13.71 -1.73 10.47
CA GLN A 23 13.83 -1.32 11.85
C GLN A 23 14.20 0.15 11.94
N ARG A 24 13.42 0.94 12.70
CA ARG A 24 13.74 2.33 12.95
C ARG A 24 14.98 2.43 13.84
N ARG A 25 15.92 3.26 13.47
CA ARG A 25 17.12 3.59 14.20
C ARG A 25 17.25 5.10 14.38
N ARG A 26 18.17 5.55 15.21
CA ARG A 26 18.41 6.98 15.46
C ARG A 26 18.66 7.76 14.15
N ASN A 27 19.35 7.15 13.21
CA ASN A 27 19.79 7.79 11.96
C ASN A 27 18.95 7.38 10.74
N GLY A 28 17.73 6.87 10.92
CA GLY A 28 16.85 6.47 9.81
C GLY A 28 16.44 5.00 9.85
N TRP A 29 16.06 4.48 8.71
CA TRP A 29 15.60 3.11 8.57
C TRP A 29 16.74 2.16 8.21
N GLN A 30 16.76 1.01 8.86
CA GLN A 30 17.64 -0.11 8.54
C GLN A 30 16.83 -1.22 7.88
N LEU A 31 17.26 -1.66 6.69
CA LEU A 31 16.73 -2.88 6.06
C LEU A 31 17.25 -4.09 6.84
N ARG A 32 16.32 -4.90 7.39
CA ARG A 32 16.65 -6.07 8.22
C ARG A 32 16.54 -7.36 7.46
N HIS A 33 15.51 -7.48 6.62
CA HIS A 33 15.22 -8.67 5.82
C HIS A 33 14.36 -8.29 4.62
N TRP A 34 14.52 -9.01 3.55
CA TRP A 34 13.61 -9.02 2.42
C TRP A 34 13.38 -10.46 1.98
N TRP A 35 12.22 -10.71 1.42
CA TRP A 35 11.83 -12.03 0.98
C TRP A 35 10.89 -11.94 -0.22
N GLN A 36 11.09 -12.87 -1.16
CA GLN A 36 10.24 -13.05 -2.31
C GLN A 36 9.99 -14.54 -2.52
N HIS A 37 8.76 -14.89 -2.85
CA HIS A 37 8.36 -16.26 -3.15
C HIS A 37 7.37 -16.28 -4.29
N ALA A 38 7.73 -16.97 -5.39
CA ALA A 38 6.82 -17.23 -6.49
C ALA A 38 5.86 -18.36 -6.09
N LEU A 39 4.58 -18.18 -6.40
CA LEU A 39 3.54 -19.16 -6.11
C LEU A 39 3.24 -19.99 -7.36
N PRO A 40 2.94 -21.29 -7.24
CA PRO A 40 2.69 -22.15 -8.38
C PRO A 40 1.38 -21.85 -9.11
N GLN A 41 0.49 -21.08 -8.49
CA GLN A 41 -0.80 -20.68 -9.04
C GLN A 41 -1.22 -19.31 -8.49
N ALA A 42 -2.09 -18.62 -9.25
CA ALA A 42 -2.61 -17.32 -8.86
C ALA A 42 -3.41 -17.40 -7.55
N VAL A 43 -3.10 -16.50 -6.62
CA VAL A 43 -3.78 -16.34 -5.34
C VAL A 43 -4.61 -15.07 -5.25
N LEU A 44 -4.52 -14.18 -6.23
CA LEU A 44 -5.42 -13.05 -6.41
C LEU A 44 -6.18 -13.18 -7.73
N ARG A 45 -7.50 -13.01 -7.68
CA ARG A 45 -8.36 -12.90 -8.84
C ARG A 45 -9.15 -11.60 -8.74
N ASP A 46 -8.94 -10.70 -9.67
CA ASP A 46 -9.53 -9.35 -9.65
C ASP A 46 -9.33 -8.66 -8.29
N GLY A 47 -8.14 -8.80 -7.70
CA GLY A 47 -7.79 -8.30 -6.37
C GLY A 47 -8.40 -9.07 -5.20
N CYS A 48 -9.31 -10.02 -5.41
CA CYS A 48 -9.84 -10.89 -4.36
C CYS A 48 -8.85 -12.00 -4.02
N LEU A 49 -8.51 -12.13 -2.73
CA LEU A 49 -7.65 -13.21 -2.27
C LEU A 49 -8.37 -14.55 -2.43
N GLN A 50 -7.66 -15.50 -3.05
CA GLN A 50 -8.05 -16.91 -3.13
C GLN A 50 -7.10 -17.69 -2.22
N PRO A 51 -7.47 -17.94 -0.94
CA PRO A 51 -6.61 -18.66 -0.03
C PRO A 51 -6.29 -20.04 -0.58
N SER A 52 -5.01 -20.39 -0.56
CA SER A 52 -4.54 -21.69 -1.00
C SER A 52 -3.55 -22.25 0.00
N GLU A 53 -3.46 -23.57 0.07
CA GLU A 53 -2.49 -24.23 0.94
C GLU A 53 -1.03 -23.86 0.58
N PHE A 54 -0.76 -23.61 -0.70
CA PHE A 54 0.56 -23.17 -1.14
C PHE A 54 0.93 -21.81 -0.54
N LEU A 55 0.01 -20.84 -0.57
CA LEU A 55 0.21 -19.53 0.03
C LEU A 55 0.43 -19.67 1.55
N ILE A 56 -0.46 -20.37 2.23
CA ILE A 56 -0.38 -20.56 3.70
C ILE A 56 0.93 -21.24 4.09
N ARG A 57 1.34 -22.26 3.35
CA ARG A 57 2.60 -22.98 3.58
C ARG A 57 3.81 -22.07 3.38
N ALA A 58 3.86 -21.33 2.27
CA ALA A 58 4.94 -20.39 1.98
C ALA A 58 5.06 -19.32 3.07
N LEU A 59 3.95 -18.72 3.47
CA LEU A 59 3.90 -17.73 4.54
C LEU A 59 4.32 -18.30 5.89
N ARG A 60 3.93 -19.54 6.22
CA ARG A 60 4.33 -20.23 7.45
C ARG A 60 5.83 -20.51 7.48
N GLN A 61 6.40 -20.97 6.37
CA GLN A 61 7.84 -21.18 6.23
C GLN A 61 8.62 -19.86 6.36
N TRP A 62 8.09 -18.79 5.81
CA TRP A 62 8.69 -17.47 5.97
C TRP A 62 8.57 -16.95 7.40
N ARG A 63 7.43 -17.15 8.07
CA ARG A 63 7.21 -16.67 9.44
C ARG A 63 8.28 -17.16 10.43
N VAL A 64 8.81 -18.37 10.28
CA VAL A 64 9.86 -18.90 11.17
C VAL A 64 11.21 -18.22 10.98
N GLN A 65 11.42 -17.48 9.86
CA GLN A 65 12.64 -16.69 9.61
C GLN A 65 12.60 -15.33 10.30
N LEU A 66 11.45 -14.91 10.81
CA LEU A 66 11.25 -13.62 11.45
C LEU A 66 11.39 -13.72 12.97
N PRO A 67 11.76 -12.64 13.65
CA PRO A 67 11.74 -12.58 15.11
C PRO A 67 10.34 -12.88 15.67
N ARG A 68 10.31 -13.29 16.95
CA ARG A 68 9.04 -13.59 17.63
C ARG A 68 8.09 -12.39 17.62
N HIS A 69 8.61 -11.19 17.90
CA HIS A 69 7.84 -9.96 17.95
C HIS A 69 8.13 -9.10 16.71
N ILE A 70 7.11 -8.92 15.89
CA ILE A 70 7.12 -8.08 14.70
C ILE A 70 5.87 -7.23 14.69
N SER A 71 5.90 -6.08 14.02
CA SER A 71 4.73 -5.30 13.64
C SER A 71 4.45 -5.54 12.16
N LEU A 72 3.47 -6.41 11.88
CA LEU A 72 3.10 -6.79 10.50
C LEU A 72 2.06 -5.83 9.93
N ARG A 73 2.28 -5.41 8.69
CA ARG A 73 1.39 -4.56 7.91
C ARG A 73 1.13 -5.16 6.55
N ILE A 74 -0.10 -5.08 6.10
CA ILE A 74 -0.55 -5.55 4.79
C ILE A 74 -1.30 -4.45 4.08
N ALA A 75 -1.57 -4.61 2.78
CA ALA A 75 -2.44 -3.72 2.03
C ALA A 75 -3.51 -4.50 1.27
N LEU A 76 -4.71 -3.93 1.21
CA LEU A 76 -5.72 -4.37 0.26
C LEU A 76 -5.40 -3.80 -1.14
N PRO A 77 -5.61 -4.58 -2.20
CA PRO A 77 -5.45 -4.12 -3.57
C PRO A 77 -6.34 -2.91 -3.88
N ALA A 78 -5.85 -1.99 -4.72
CA ALA A 78 -6.53 -0.76 -5.09
C ALA A 78 -7.96 -0.99 -5.62
N GLN A 79 -8.19 -2.07 -6.38
CA GLN A 79 -9.51 -2.42 -6.94
C GLN A 79 -10.53 -2.93 -5.93
N ARG A 80 -10.10 -3.18 -4.67
CA ARG A 80 -10.99 -3.73 -3.62
C ARG A 80 -11.41 -2.71 -2.59
N VAL A 81 -11.05 -1.44 -2.80
CA VAL A 81 -11.40 -0.33 -1.91
C VAL A 81 -12.21 0.72 -2.64
N LEU A 82 -13.11 1.33 -1.90
CA LEU A 82 -13.91 2.46 -2.33
C LEU A 82 -13.47 3.70 -1.55
N GLN A 83 -13.45 4.85 -2.21
CA GLN A 83 -13.13 6.11 -1.53
C GLN A 83 -14.22 7.14 -1.78
N GLN A 84 -14.51 7.92 -0.74
CA GLN A 84 -15.42 9.06 -0.78
C GLN A 84 -14.84 10.18 0.07
N ARG A 85 -15.28 11.41 -0.22
CA ARG A 85 -14.95 12.57 0.58
C ARG A 85 -16.17 12.97 1.40
N MET A 86 -15.95 13.28 2.67
CA MET A 86 -16.96 13.76 3.58
C MET A 86 -16.47 15.05 4.23
N THR A 87 -17.34 16.05 4.36
CA THR A 87 -17.04 17.24 5.16
C THR A 87 -16.71 16.83 6.60
N GLN A 88 -15.71 17.46 7.17
CA GLN A 88 -15.38 17.23 8.58
C GLN A 88 -16.61 17.49 9.47
N PRO A 89 -16.88 16.63 10.46
CA PRO A 89 -17.91 16.89 11.44
C PRO A 89 -17.56 18.13 12.29
N ASP A 90 -18.57 18.69 12.97
CA ASP A 90 -18.38 19.82 13.88
C ASP A 90 -17.21 19.53 14.86
N ALA A 91 -16.30 20.49 14.98
CA ALA A 91 -15.13 20.41 15.87
C ALA A 91 -15.47 20.23 17.37
N ARG A 92 -16.73 20.46 17.75
CA ARG A 92 -17.25 20.22 19.09
C ARG A 92 -17.46 18.73 19.40
N LEU A 93 -17.64 17.91 18.36
CA LEU A 93 -17.76 16.46 18.55
C LEU A 93 -16.44 15.89 19.04
N ARG A 94 -16.50 15.17 20.15
CA ARG A 94 -15.34 14.46 20.75
C ARG A 94 -15.49 12.95 20.52
N GLU A 95 -14.42 12.22 20.75
CA GLU A 95 -14.50 10.77 20.80
C GLU A 95 -15.29 10.32 22.05
N PRO A 96 -16.18 9.29 21.94
CA PRO A 96 -16.41 8.42 20.74
C PRO A 96 -17.45 8.96 19.75
N GLU A 97 -18.24 9.99 20.10
CA GLU A 97 -19.36 10.49 19.27
C GLU A 97 -18.90 10.94 17.88
N ARG A 98 -17.68 11.43 17.78
CA ARG A 98 -17.07 11.82 16.49
C ARG A 98 -16.92 10.61 15.57
N SER A 99 -16.35 9.52 16.07
CA SER A 99 -16.17 8.27 15.32
C SER A 99 -17.52 7.64 14.95
N ASP A 100 -18.49 7.66 15.84
CA ASP A 100 -19.85 7.17 15.59
C ASP A 100 -20.55 7.98 14.49
N TYR A 101 -20.41 9.31 14.54
CA TYR A 101 -20.94 10.19 13.50
C TYR A 101 -20.32 9.89 12.13
N ILE A 102 -18.98 9.84 12.06
CA ILE A 102 -18.27 9.55 10.81
C ILE A 102 -18.65 8.16 10.28
N GLY A 103 -18.69 7.15 11.14
CA GLY A 103 -19.10 5.80 10.78
C GLY A 103 -20.51 5.74 10.21
N GLY A 104 -21.49 6.32 10.93
CA GLY A 104 -22.89 6.30 10.53
C GLY A 104 -23.21 7.11 9.28
N HIS A 105 -22.59 8.28 9.10
CA HIS A 105 -22.80 9.14 7.93
C HIS A 105 -21.90 8.74 6.76
N GLY A 106 -20.66 8.33 7.04
CA GLY A 106 -19.70 7.94 6.03
C GLY A 106 -20.13 6.69 5.27
N LEU A 107 -20.61 5.67 5.97
CA LEU A 107 -21.07 4.44 5.32
C LEU A 107 -22.24 4.67 4.36
N LYS A 108 -23.10 5.66 4.61
CA LYS A 108 -24.21 6.02 3.72
C LYS A 108 -23.79 6.63 2.38
N GLN A 109 -22.52 7.06 2.25
CA GLN A 109 -22.00 7.65 1.02
C GLN A 109 -21.57 6.60 -0.01
N PHE A 110 -21.49 5.34 0.39
CA PHE A 110 -21.10 4.26 -0.49
C PHE A 110 -22.34 3.57 -1.10
N PRO A 111 -22.27 3.13 -2.36
CA PRO A 111 -23.38 2.47 -3.06
C PRO A 111 -23.58 1.00 -2.65
N LEU A 112 -23.24 0.67 -1.42
CA LEU A 112 -23.30 -0.69 -0.86
C LEU A 112 -23.90 -0.64 0.53
N ASP A 113 -24.47 -1.77 0.98
CA ASP A 113 -24.96 -1.89 2.34
C ASP A 113 -23.81 -1.68 3.34
N GLY A 114 -23.95 -0.66 4.21
CA GLY A 114 -22.97 -0.30 5.21
C GLY A 114 -22.61 -1.43 6.18
N GLN A 115 -23.52 -2.37 6.43
CA GLN A 115 -23.24 -3.54 7.26
C GLN A 115 -22.20 -4.50 6.64
N THR A 116 -22.09 -4.49 5.32
CA THR A 116 -21.13 -5.30 4.58
C THR A 116 -19.75 -4.64 4.46
N LEU A 117 -19.62 -3.38 4.89
CA LEU A 117 -18.40 -2.60 4.76
C LEU A 117 -17.67 -2.49 6.11
N VAL A 118 -16.36 -2.28 6.01
CA VAL A 118 -15.51 -1.68 7.04
C VAL A 118 -15.05 -0.33 6.53
N LEU A 119 -15.01 0.66 7.41
CA LEU A 119 -14.66 2.04 7.10
C LEU A 119 -13.45 2.47 7.91
N ASP A 120 -12.54 3.18 7.27
CA ASP A 120 -11.48 3.96 7.89
C ASP A 120 -11.52 5.38 7.31
N TYR A 121 -10.97 6.37 8.04
CA TYR A 121 -10.94 7.74 7.58
C TYR A 121 -9.66 8.46 7.99
N ARG A 122 -9.29 9.44 7.20
CA ARG A 122 -8.14 10.33 7.46
C ARG A 122 -8.46 11.73 6.99
N ALA A 123 -7.67 12.73 7.42
CA ALA A 123 -7.74 14.06 6.84
C ALA A 123 -7.48 13.97 5.33
N ALA A 124 -8.29 14.67 4.53
CA ALA A 124 -8.08 14.69 3.08
C ALA A 124 -6.82 15.51 2.76
N PRO A 125 -5.89 14.96 1.95
CA PRO A 125 -4.78 15.77 1.47
C PRO A 125 -5.29 17.01 0.72
N ALA A 126 -4.64 18.15 0.90
CA ALA A 126 -4.96 19.44 0.28
C ALA A 126 -6.37 20.01 0.59
N ASP A 127 -7.12 19.44 1.54
CA ASP A 127 -8.43 19.95 1.96
C ASP A 127 -8.67 19.67 3.45
N GLU A 128 -8.27 20.61 4.30
CA GLU A 128 -8.41 20.48 5.76
C GLU A 128 -9.88 20.42 6.24
N ALA A 129 -10.83 20.85 5.40
CA ALA A 129 -12.26 20.81 5.71
C ALA A 129 -12.91 19.47 5.37
N ALA A 130 -12.16 18.53 4.81
CA ALA A 130 -12.67 17.23 4.39
C ALA A 130 -11.96 16.05 5.04
N LEU A 131 -12.71 14.95 5.15
CA LEU A 131 -12.19 13.62 5.45
C LEU A 131 -12.20 12.79 4.16
N LEU A 132 -11.14 12.01 3.99
CA LEU A 132 -11.08 10.95 3.00
C LEU A 132 -11.52 9.65 3.67
N LEU A 133 -12.67 9.15 3.25
CA LEU A 133 -13.21 7.87 3.70
C LEU A 133 -12.69 6.77 2.79
N THR A 134 -12.27 5.67 3.37
CA THR A 134 -11.86 4.45 2.65
C THR A 134 -12.68 3.29 3.17
N ALA A 135 -13.40 2.62 2.30
CA ALA A 135 -14.21 1.47 2.65
C ALA A 135 -13.77 0.21 1.88
N ALA A 136 -13.87 -0.92 2.55
CA ALA A 136 -13.62 -2.23 1.96
C ALA A 136 -14.72 -3.22 2.40
N ARG A 137 -14.90 -4.30 1.62
CA ARG A 137 -15.83 -5.35 2.00
C ARG A 137 -15.34 -6.08 3.24
N ARG A 138 -16.15 -6.13 4.28
CA ARG A 138 -15.85 -6.81 5.55
C ARG A 138 -15.44 -8.27 5.34
N GLN A 139 -16.17 -8.98 4.49
CA GLN A 139 -15.89 -10.39 4.19
C GLN A 139 -14.50 -10.57 3.56
N GLU A 140 -14.11 -9.70 2.62
CA GLU A 140 -12.80 -9.77 1.97
C GLU A 140 -11.68 -9.51 2.97
N LEU A 141 -11.81 -8.47 3.80
CA LEU A 141 -10.83 -8.20 4.86
C LEU A 141 -10.71 -9.40 5.82
N GLN A 142 -11.84 -9.99 6.24
CA GLN A 142 -11.81 -11.16 7.11
C GLN A 142 -11.13 -12.37 6.45
N GLN A 143 -11.31 -12.55 5.14
CA GLN A 143 -10.64 -13.62 4.38
C GLN A 143 -9.12 -13.44 4.37
N TRP A 144 -8.62 -12.21 4.16
CA TRP A 144 -7.21 -11.88 4.27
C TRP A 144 -6.67 -12.20 5.67
N LEU A 145 -7.32 -11.68 6.71
CA LEU A 145 -6.91 -11.87 8.10
C LEU A 145 -6.94 -13.35 8.51
N HIS A 146 -7.93 -14.10 8.02
CA HIS A 146 -8.04 -15.54 8.30
C HIS A 146 -6.88 -16.33 7.66
N CYS A 147 -6.59 -16.08 6.37
CA CYS A 147 -5.50 -16.71 5.65
C CYS A 147 -4.14 -16.47 6.36
N LEU A 148 -3.88 -15.23 6.77
CA LEU A 148 -2.65 -14.86 7.46
C LEU A 148 -2.55 -15.49 8.85
N ARG A 149 -3.65 -15.54 9.61
CA ARG A 149 -3.69 -16.22 10.92
C ARG A 149 -3.36 -17.70 10.79
N GLN A 150 -3.82 -18.39 9.76
CA GLN A 150 -3.47 -19.79 9.51
C GLN A 150 -1.95 -19.97 9.29
N ALA A 151 -1.26 -18.95 8.81
CA ALA A 151 0.19 -18.95 8.67
C ALA A 151 0.94 -18.47 9.93
N GLY A 152 0.23 -18.16 11.04
CA GLY A 152 0.83 -17.61 12.25
C GLY A 152 1.24 -16.14 12.13
N LEU A 153 0.58 -15.40 11.21
CA LEU A 153 0.79 -13.98 10.95
C LEU A 153 -0.42 -13.18 11.42
N HIS A 154 -0.16 -12.13 12.20
CA HIS A 154 -1.19 -11.28 12.81
C HIS A 154 -0.92 -9.82 12.42
N PRO A 155 -1.58 -9.28 11.38
CA PRO A 155 -1.41 -7.88 11.01
C PRO A 155 -1.87 -6.93 12.12
N GLN A 156 -1.06 -5.92 12.41
CA GLN A 156 -1.39 -4.79 13.29
C GLN A 156 -2.02 -3.64 12.51
N ALA A 157 -1.74 -3.55 11.21
CA ALA A 157 -2.38 -2.55 10.35
C ALA A 157 -2.68 -3.13 8.98
N VAL A 158 -3.79 -2.67 8.41
CA VAL A 158 -4.20 -2.93 7.03
C VAL A 158 -4.30 -1.59 6.33
N ASP A 159 -3.56 -1.42 5.26
CA ASP A 159 -3.57 -0.23 4.42
C ASP A 159 -4.10 -0.56 3.02
N ILE A 160 -3.90 0.30 2.06
CA ILE A 160 -4.20 0.10 0.65
C ILE A 160 -2.93 0.25 -0.20
N THR A 161 -2.84 -0.48 -1.30
CA THR A 161 -1.62 -0.47 -2.13
C THR A 161 -1.20 0.92 -2.62
N PRO A 162 -2.11 1.87 -2.97
CA PRO A 162 -1.71 3.24 -3.33
C PRO A 162 -1.02 4.00 -2.20
N CYS A 163 -1.47 3.83 -0.96
CA CYS A 163 -0.85 4.46 0.21
C CYS A 163 0.53 3.87 0.49
N ALA A 164 0.67 2.55 0.37
CA ALA A 164 1.95 1.88 0.52
C ALA A 164 2.97 2.37 -0.54
N LEU A 165 2.56 2.51 -1.80
CA LEU A 165 3.40 3.04 -2.86
C LEU A 165 3.87 4.47 -2.56
N ARG A 166 2.93 5.34 -2.18
CA ARG A 166 3.23 6.74 -1.83
C ARG A 166 4.17 6.84 -0.64
N MET A 167 3.94 6.06 0.42
CA MET A 167 4.81 6.01 1.59
C MET A 167 6.25 5.65 1.21
N MET A 168 6.41 4.62 0.36
CA MET A 168 7.74 4.20 -0.08
C MET A 168 8.44 5.26 -0.93
N ALA A 169 7.71 5.86 -1.88
CA ALA A 169 8.23 6.92 -2.75
C ALA A 169 8.69 8.13 -1.92
N THR A 170 7.87 8.59 -0.98
CA THR A 170 8.22 9.69 -0.06
C THR A 170 9.46 9.35 0.77
N ALA A 171 9.52 8.16 1.35
CA ALA A 171 10.68 7.72 2.14
C ALA A 171 11.96 7.58 1.29
N ALA A 172 11.82 7.28 0.01
CA ALA A 172 12.94 7.20 -0.95
C ALA A 172 13.36 8.56 -1.53
N GLY A 173 12.70 9.67 -1.14
CA GLY A 173 13.03 11.03 -1.58
C GLY A 173 12.40 11.45 -2.89
N VAL A 174 11.38 10.72 -3.38
CA VAL A 174 10.59 11.16 -4.54
C VAL A 174 9.79 12.41 -4.16
N PRO A 175 9.82 13.49 -4.97
CA PRO A 175 9.16 14.74 -4.65
C PRO A 175 7.63 14.57 -4.45
N PRO A 176 7.00 15.28 -3.48
CA PRO A 176 5.54 15.22 -3.27
C PRO A 176 4.73 15.62 -4.51
N ALA A 177 5.25 16.52 -5.33
CA ALA A 177 4.65 16.96 -6.58
C ALA A 177 4.72 15.91 -7.71
N ALA A 178 5.40 14.80 -7.51
CA ALA A 178 5.55 13.77 -8.53
C ALA A 178 4.36 12.82 -8.57
N GLY A 179 3.94 12.46 -9.78
CA GLY A 179 3.07 11.32 -10.03
C GLY A 179 3.84 10.00 -9.92
N LEU A 180 3.16 8.93 -9.54
CA LEU A 180 3.76 7.62 -9.37
C LEU A 180 3.08 6.59 -10.29
N MET A 181 3.88 5.75 -10.92
CA MET A 181 3.44 4.58 -11.65
C MET A 181 4.19 3.34 -11.14
N HIS A 182 3.47 2.29 -10.82
CA HIS A 182 4.06 1.04 -10.32
C HIS A 182 3.53 -0.15 -11.10
N ARG A 183 4.43 -0.86 -11.77
CA ARG A 183 4.10 -2.05 -12.54
C ARG A 183 3.93 -3.24 -11.60
N LEU A 184 2.70 -3.70 -11.50
CA LEU A 184 2.33 -4.99 -10.93
C LEU A 184 2.54 -6.10 -11.99
N GLU A 185 2.15 -7.35 -11.71
CA GLU A 185 2.33 -8.44 -12.68
C GLU A 185 1.53 -8.20 -13.98
N ARG A 186 0.28 -7.72 -13.87
CA ARG A 186 -0.63 -7.57 -15.02
C ARG A 186 -1.17 -6.17 -15.23
N GLU A 187 -0.93 -5.25 -14.29
CA GLU A 187 -1.54 -3.93 -14.26
C GLU A 187 -0.50 -2.87 -13.88
N TRP A 188 -0.77 -1.63 -14.26
CA TRP A 188 -0.14 -0.45 -13.72
C TRP A 188 -1.01 0.13 -12.61
N LEU A 189 -0.46 0.26 -11.42
CA LEU A 189 -1.01 1.12 -10.38
C LEU A 189 -0.43 2.51 -10.57
N TRP A 190 -1.30 3.52 -10.76
CA TRP A 190 -0.88 4.92 -10.73
C TRP A 190 -1.44 5.63 -9.49
N VAL A 191 -0.68 6.60 -8.99
CA VAL A 191 -1.06 7.44 -7.83
C VAL A 191 -0.73 8.89 -8.14
N ALA A 192 -1.71 9.78 -8.00
CA ALA A 192 -1.57 11.21 -8.26
C ALA A 192 -0.58 11.87 -7.26
N PRO A 193 -0.03 13.06 -7.54
CA PRO A 193 0.87 13.78 -6.64
C PRO A 193 0.34 13.93 -5.21
N ALA A 194 1.25 13.96 -4.23
CA ALA A 194 0.88 14.01 -2.82
C ALA A 194 0.42 15.40 -2.34
N ASP A 195 0.78 16.45 -3.06
CA ASP A 195 0.38 17.84 -2.81
C ASP A 195 -0.99 18.20 -3.39
N GLY A 196 -1.65 17.26 -4.08
CA GLY A 196 -2.99 17.38 -4.62
C GLY A 196 -4.01 16.47 -3.92
N ALA A 197 -5.19 16.39 -4.52
CA ALA A 197 -6.21 15.45 -4.10
C ALA A 197 -5.70 14.00 -4.20
N PHE A 198 -5.98 13.19 -3.18
CA PHE A 198 -5.62 11.79 -3.24
C PHE A 198 -6.44 11.08 -4.32
N ALA A 199 -5.79 10.65 -5.37
CA ALA A 199 -6.38 9.89 -6.45
C ALA A 199 -5.44 8.77 -6.90
N PHE A 200 -5.99 7.66 -7.33
CA PHE A 200 -5.26 6.52 -7.85
C PHE A 200 -6.15 5.71 -8.79
N GLY A 201 -5.53 4.83 -9.53
CA GLY A 201 -6.26 3.88 -10.37
C GLY A 201 -5.35 2.82 -10.95
N LEU A 202 -5.96 1.97 -11.75
CA LEU A 202 -5.32 0.87 -12.44
C LEU A 202 -5.48 1.03 -13.96
N ALA A 203 -4.49 0.55 -14.69
CA ALA A 203 -4.52 0.45 -16.14
C ALA A 203 -3.93 -0.90 -16.57
N PRO A 204 -4.28 -1.42 -17.76
CA PRO A 204 -3.69 -2.65 -18.29
C PRO A 204 -2.17 -2.58 -18.29
N GLY A 205 -1.53 -3.68 -17.97
CA GLY A 205 -0.08 -3.72 -17.82
C GLY A 205 0.70 -3.67 -19.13
N ASP A 206 0.08 -3.95 -20.24
CA ASP A 206 0.62 -3.88 -21.60
C ASP A 206 0.46 -2.48 -22.23
N ASP A 207 -0.25 -1.56 -21.58
CA ASP A 207 -0.45 -0.17 -22.04
C ASP A 207 0.04 0.84 -20.99
N ASP A 208 1.35 1.08 -20.98
CA ASP A 208 1.98 2.08 -20.12
C ASP A 208 1.58 3.51 -20.50
N ALA A 209 1.28 3.76 -21.78
CA ALA A 209 0.80 5.05 -22.24
C ALA A 209 -0.62 5.35 -21.73
N GLN A 210 -1.50 4.35 -21.64
CA GLN A 210 -2.82 4.52 -21.02
C GLN A 210 -2.68 4.85 -19.52
N ALA A 211 -1.81 4.13 -18.80
CA ALA A 211 -1.55 4.40 -17.40
C ALA A 211 -1.03 5.82 -17.17
N LEU A 212 -0.11 6.28 -18.01
CA LEU A 212 0.44 7.62 -17.94
C LEU A 212 -0.63 8.69 -18.22
N ARG A 213 -1.44 8.52 -19.27
CA ARG A 213 -2.57 9.43 -19.57
C ARG A 213 -3.58 9.49 -18.42
N ALA A 214 -3.92 8.34 -17.83
CA ALA A 214 -4.86 8.29 -16.70
C ALA A 214 -4.33 9.05 -15.47
N LEU A 215 -3.03 8.93 -15.19
CA LEU A 215 -2.36 9.71 -14.15
C LEU A 215 -2.35 11.20 -14.48
N GLN A 216 -1.94 11.58 -15.69
CA GLN A 216 -1.87 12.98 -16.14
C GLN A 216 -3.22 13.69 -16.07
N ALA A 217 -4.32 12.97 -16.33
CA ALA A 217 -5.67 13.52 -16.20
C ALA A 217 -6.04 13.92 -14.76
N GLN A 218 -5.28 13.47 -13.76
CA GLN A 218 -5.44 13.86 -12.34
C GLN A 218 -4.50 14.98 -11.91
N MET A 219 -3.68 15.48 -12.82
CA MET A 219 -2.76 16.58 -12.58
C MET A 219 -3.39 17.91 -13.08
N PRO A 220 -3.00 19.07 -12.52
CA PRO A 220 -3.42 20.35 -13.04
C PRO A 220 -3.02 20.52 -14.51
N LEU A 221 -3.90 21.14 -15.31
CA LEU A 221 -3.63 21.41 -16.73
C LEU A 221 -2.37 22.29 -16.90
N GLY A 222 -1.50 21.88 -17.81
CA GLY A 222 -0.26 22.60 -18.12
C GLY A 222 0.85 22.40 -17.08
N ASP A 223 0.70 21.48 -16.16
CA ASP A 223 1.70 21.18 -15.13
C ASP A 223 2.66 20.08 -15.64
N ASP A 224 3.91 20.46 -15.86
CA ASP A 224 4.98 19.54 -16.31
C ASP A 224 5.63 18.82 -15.13
N ARG A 225 4.81 18.19 -14.29
CA ARG A 225 5.28 17.46 -13.11
C ARG A 225 5.96 16.16 -13.49
N PRO A 226 7.04 15.80 -12.80
CA PRO A 226 7.72 14.53 -13.06
C PRO A 226 6.84 13.34 -12.69
N VAL A 227 6.94 12.28 -13.48
CA VAL A 227 6.34 10.98 -13.19
C VAL A 227 7.45 9.98 -12.89
N TYR A 228 7.37 9.32 -11.77
CA TYR A 228 8.30 8.27 -11.37
C TYR A 228 7.68 6.90 -11.56
N ALA A 229 8.39 6.02 -12.25
CA ALA A 229 7.94 4.67 -12.53
C ALA A 229 8.87 3.61 -11.91
N GLY A 230 8.29 2.48 -11.55
CA GLY A 230 9.00 1.33 -11.00
C GLY A 230 8.14 0.08 -10.96
N GLY A 231 8.57 -0.93 -10.20
CA GLY A 231 7.83 -2.19 -10.06
C GLY A 231 8.45 -3.36 -10.82
N VAL A 232 7.63 -4.28 -11.26
CA VAL A 232 8.04 -5.48 -12.00
C VAL A 232 8.14 -5.16 -13.50
N LEU A 233 9.24 -4.53 -13.89
CA LEU A 233 9.47 -4.15 -15.29
C LEU A 233 10.17 -5.27 -16.04
N ALA A 234 9.64 -5.62 -17.21
CA ALA A 234 10.26 -6.59 -18.14
C ALA A 234 11.30 -5.93 -19.07
N GLY A 235 11.36 -4.60 -19.09
CA GLY A 235 12.22 -3.83 -19.99
C GLY A 235 12.52 -2.43 -19.46
N ALA A 236 12.66 -1.46 -20.37
CA ALA A 236 12.91 -0.06 -20.06
C ALA A 236 11.72 0.58 -19.33
N LEU A 237 11.98 1.71 -18.67
CA LEU A 237 10.92 2.55 -18.11
C LEU A 237 10.03 3.11 -19.22
N PRO A 238 8.74 3.39 -18.92
CA PRO A 238 7.87 4.11 -19.85
C PRO A 238 8.49 5.44 -20.28
N ALA A 239 8.25 5.83 -21.52
CA ALA A 239 8.77 7.08 -22.06
C ALA A 239 8.28 8.28 -21.23
N GLY A 240 9.18 9.20 -20.90
CA GLY A 240 8.90 10.37 -20.08
C GLY A 240 8.84 10.10 -18.57
N CYS A 241 9.06 8.88 -18.12
CA CYS A 241 9.11 8.55 -16.71
C CYS A 241 10.54 8.48 -16.17
N LEU A 242 10.71 8.84 -14.90
CA LEU A 242 11.95 8.74 -14.14
C LEU A 242 11.98 7.45 -13.31
N GLY A 243 13.15 6.83 -13.22
CA GLY A 243 13.34 5.68 -12.34
C GLY A 243 13.65 6.08 -10.90
N TRP A 244 13.32 5.21 -9.96
CA TRP A 244 13.67 5.36 -8.56
C TRP A 244 13.88 4.00 -7.89
N SER A 245 14.51 4.03 -6.71
CA SER A 245 14.78 2.81 -5.97
C SER A 245 14.23 2.88 -4.55
N PRO A 246 13.41 1.90 -4.13
CA PRO A 246 12.98 1.78 -2.73
C PRO A 246 14.14 1.68 -1.74
N LEU A 247 15.31 1.21 -2.17
CA LEU A 247 16.48 1.10 -1.30
C LEU A 247 17.00 2.45 -0.82
N SER A 248 16.72 3.55 -1.54
CA SER A 248 17.11 4.91 -1.13
C SER A 248 16.48 5.36 0.19
N ALA A 249 15.38 4.73 0.62
CA ALA A 249 14.74 5.01 1.91
C ALA A 249 15.51 4.45 3.13
N PHE A 250 16.47 3.58 2.90
CA PHE A 250 17.20 2.92 3.97
C PHE A 250 18.60 3.50 4.11
N THR A 251 18.93 3.97 5.30
CA THR A 251 20.28 4.45 5.63
C THR A 251 21.27 3.32 5.85
N GLN A 252 20.79 2.11 6.13
CA GLN A 252 21.61 0.93 6.34
C GLN A 252 21.01 -0.25 5.56
N LEU A 253 21.79 -0.79 4.65
CA LEU A 253 21.46 -1.95 3.85
C LEU A 253 22.24 -3.17 4.34
N ARG A 254 21.65 -4.34 4.21
CA ARG A 254 22.28 -5.61 4.57
C ARG A 254 22.26 -6.55 3.34
N PRO A 255 23.40 -6.78 2.72
CA PRO A 255 23.50 -7.74 1.61
C PRO A 255 23.19 -9.19 2.04
N PRO A 256 22.74 -10.04 1.09
CA PRO A 256 22.50 -9.72 -0.30
C PRO A 256 21.25 -8.84 -0.47
N LEU A 257 21.28 -7.95 -1.50
CA LEU A 257 20.13 -7.10 -1.86
C LEU A 257 19.30 -7.78 -2.97
N PRO A 258 18.00 -7.45 -3.09
CA PRO A 258 17.18 -7.98 -4.17
C PRO A 258 17.68 -7.53 -5.55
N ALA A 259 17.65 -8.42 -6.54
CA ALA A 259 18.05 -8.11 -7.90
C ALA A 259 17.18 -7.01 -8.54
N HIS A 260 15.90 -6.98 -8.19
CA HIS A 260 14.90 -6.01 -8.65
C HIS A 260 14.30 -5.24 -7.48
N PRO A 261 14.99 -4.25 -6.91
CA PRO A 261 14.52 -3.55 -5.70
C PRO A 261 13.17 -2.87 -5.89
N SER A 262 12.88 -2.31 -7.09
CA SER A 262 11.61 -1.62 -7.37
C SER A 262 10.38 -2.52 -7.21
N ALA A 263 10.51 -3.83 -7.38
CA ALA A 263 9.43 -4.79 -7.14
C ALA A 263 8.98 -4.84 -5.67
N PHE A 264 9.80 -4.36 -4.73
CA PHE A 264 9.53 -4.36 -3.30
C PHE A 264 8.94 -3.04 -2.79
N ALA A 265 8.55 -2.12 -3.67
CA ALA A 265 8.06 -0.80 -3.27
C ALA A 265 6.83 -0.87 -2.36
N LEU A 266 5.85 -1.74 -2.65
CA LEU A 266 4.65 -1.89 -1.83
C LEU A 266 4.99 -2.50 -0.46
N ALA A 267 5.72 -3.59 -0.42
CA ALA A 267 6.18 -4.20 0.84
C ALA A 267 7.05 -3.24 1.66
N GLY A 268 7.92 -2.47 0.99
CA GLY A 268 8.74 -1.44 1.63
C GLY A 268 7.89 -0.34 2.25
N GLY A 269 6.94 0.22 1.52
CA GLY A 269 6.05 1.27 2.01
C GLY A 269 5.22 0.83 3.22
N LEU A 270 4.74 -0.40 3.21
CA LEU A 270 4.07 -1.00 4.37
C LEU A 270 5.01 -1.11 5.58
N ALA A 271 6.26 -1.55 5.36
CA ALA A 271 7.24 -1.65 6.43
C ALA A 271 7.62 -0.29 7.04
N LEU A 272 7.58 0.79 6.24
CA LEU A 272 7.93 2.14 6.68
C LEU A 272 6.72 2.97 7.15
N ARG A 273 5.49 2.45 7.01
CA ARG A 273 4.28 3.13 7.47
C ARG A 273 4.40 3.48 8.95
N GLU A 274 4.09 4.72 9.29
CA GLU A 274 4.03 5.14 10.69
C GLU A 274 2.91 4.40 11.44
N GLU A 275 3.07 4.25 12.74
CA GLU A 275 2.00 3.69 13.59
C GLU A 275 0.88 4.72 13.73
N ASP A 276 -0.36 4.25 13.66
CA ASP A 276 -1.52 5.09 13.95
C ASP A 276 -1.44 5.53 15.41
N ARG A 277 -1.53 6.83 15.65
CA ARG A 277 -1.48 7.45 16.99
C ARG A 277 -2.87 7.57 17.58
#